data_f136a8c20cedffd550c5ec7c41a96cb6
#
_entry.id   f136a8c20cedffd550c5ec7c41a96cb6
#
_cell.length_a   1.000
_cell.length_b   1.000
_cell.length_c   1.000
_cell.angle_alpha   90.00
_cell.angle_beta   90.00
_cell.angle_gamma   90.00
#
_symmetry.space_group_name_H-M   'P 1'
#
loop_
_entity.id
_entity.type
_entity.pdbx_description
1 polymer ?
#
loop_
_entity_poly.entity_id
_entity_poly.type
_entity_poly.pdbx_seq_one_letter_code
_entity_poly.pdbx_strand_id
1 'polypeptide(L)'
;MQNDTEMPILRFGIVADPQYANIPPHEAMNRHYGRSLAKLTEAIAVFNATELDFVMTLGDIIDRDWKSFDDILPVYETLRHKALFLLGNHDFAVAPEYLGAVAGRLGMPARYYDFAIGKWRFAVLDGSDVSTFSAPSDDPRTALATERLQALVAEGAINAQTWNGSLSDEQFEWLKQVMEKAQTDGEAVLVLGHYPVFPANSHNMWDSERIIGLLTGFACFRGYFCGHNHEGNFGEVDGRPFVTFKGMVDTADENTFAIVTVFKDRIEIGGFGREESRVIHFGVRSAVPT
;
A
#
# COMPACT_ATOMS: atom_id res chain seq x y z
N MET A 1 -8.98 39.83 -7.46
CA MET A 1 -9.55 38.52 -7.11
C MET A 1 -8.53 37.83 -6.24
N GLN A 2 -8.74 37.81 -4.92
CA GLN A 2 -7.93 37.00 -4.02
C GLN A 2 -8.22 35.54 -4.38
N ASN A 3 -7.18 34.82 -4.80
CA ASN A 3 -7.24 33.36 -4.82
C ASN A 3 -7.40 32.93 -3.36
N ASP A 4 -8.61 32.58 -2.96
CA ASP A 4 -8.81 31.73 -1.77
C ASP A 4 -8.12 30.42 -2.08
N THR A 5 -6.87 30.30 -1.67
CA THR A 5 -6.15 29.03 -1.69
C THR A 5 -6.88 28.14 -0.69
N GLU A 6 -7.66 27.21 -1.21
CA GLU A 6 -8.36 26.22 -0.40
C GLU A 6 -7.36 25.47 0.47
N MET A 7 -7.56 25.51 1.79
CA MET A 7 -6.64 24.85 2.72
C MET A 7 -6.83 23.34 2.64
N PRO A 8 -5.74 22.57 2.50
CA PRO A 8 -5.82 21.10 2.55
C PRO A 8 -6.31 20.65 3.94
N ILE A 9 -7.05 19.56 3.95
CA ILE A 9 -7.49 18.89 5.20
C ILE A 9 -6.34 18.13 5.85
N LEU A 10 -5.56 17.42 5.02
CA LEU A 10 -4.37 16.69 5.45
C LEU A 10 -3.41 16.49 4.26
N ARG A 11 -2.17 16.15 4.57
CA ARG A 11 -1.12 15.90 3.57
C ARG A 11 -0.19 14.79 4.04
N PHE A 12 0.14 13.84 3.17
CA PHE A 12 1.04 12.74 3.53
C PHE A 12 1.92 12.31 2.38
N GLY A 13 3.10 11.77 2.72
CA GLY A 13 4.03 11.20 1.75
C GLY A 13 3.71 9.73 1.47
N ILE A 14 3.99 9.27 0.25
CA ILE A 14 3.90 7.87 -0.17
C ILE A 14 5.23 7.43 -0.77
N VAL A 15 5.71 6.27 -0.32
CA VAL A 15 6.76 5.47 -0.94
C VAL A 15 6.20 4.07 -1.17
N ALA A 16 6.44 3.48 -2.33
CA ALA A 16 6.09 2.09 -2.60
C ALA A 16 7.34 1.31 -3.01
N ASP A 17 7.44 0.09 -2.52
CA ASP A 17 8.42 -0.92 -2.96
C ASP A 17 9.87 -0.40 -3.02
N PRO A 18 10.44 0.14 -1.94
CA PRO A 18 11.86 0.47 -1.93
C PRO A 18 12.73 -0.78 -2.08
N GLN A 19 12.27 -1.95 -1.66
CA GLN A 19 12.89 -3.27 -1.86
C GLN A 19 14.42 -3.25 -1.70
N TYR A 20 14.90 -2.68 -0.59
CA TYR A 20 16.33 -2.60 -0.36
C TYR A 20 16.94 -3.97 -0.09
N ALA A 21 18.05 -4.25 -0.74
CA ALA A 21 18.99 -5.31 -0.38
C ALA A 21 20.40 -4.95 -0.86
N ASN A 22 21.42 -5.44 -0.16
CA ASN A 22 22.81 -5.26 -0.57
C ASN A 22 23.22 -6.38 -1.55
N ILE A 23 22.61 -6.39 -2.72
CA ILE A 23 22.83 -7.36 -3.80
C ILE A 23 22.98 -6.66 -5.14
N PRO A 24 23.58 -7.32 -6.15
CA PRO A 24 23.63 -6.79 -7.52
C PRO A 24 22.23 -6.53 -8.08
N PRO A 25 22.09 -5.58 -9.03
CA PRO A 25 20.85 -5.32 -9.70
C PRO A 25 20.34 -6.53 -10.49
N HIS A 26 19.03 -6.63 -10.63
CA HIS A 26 18.39 -7.59 -11.52
C HIS A 26 18.08 -6.91 -12.87
N GLU A 27 19.04 -6.96 -13.78
CA GLU A 27 19.01 -6.22 -15.05
C GLU A 27 17.74 -6.48 -15.88
N ALA A 28 17.31 -7.77 -15.97
CA ALA A 28 16.14 -8.13 -16.77
C ALA A 28 14.82 -7.53 -16.24
N MET A 29 14.73 -7.21 -14.96
CA MET A 29 13.59 -6.56 -14.30
C MET A 29 13.86 -5.08 -14.03
N ASN A 30 15.03 -4.58 -14.39
CA ASN A 30 15.47 -3.21 -14.10
C ASN A 30 15.38 -2.84 -12.60
N ARG A 31 15.63 -3.80 -11.69
CA ARG A 31 15.57 -3.60 -10.23
C ARG A 31 16.97 -3.33 -9.67
N HIS A 32 17.11 -2.21 -8.96
CA HIS A 32 18.39 -1.70 -8.47
C HIS A 32 18.38 -1.57 -6.95
N TYR A 33 18.31 -2.71 -6.26
CA TYR A 33 18.09 -2.87 -4.82
C TYR A 33 18.95 -1.95 -3.93
N GLY A 34 20.27 -1.93 -4.16
CA GLY A 34 21.20 -1.09 -3.40
C GLY A 34 21.03 0.41 -3.62
N ARG A 35 20.37 0.83 -4.73
CA ARG A 35 20.10 2.25 -5.01
C ARG A 35 18.96 2.81 -4.16
N SER A 36 18.13 1.95 -3.59
CA SER A 36 16.96 2.35 -2.80
C SER A 36 17.31 3.21 -1.60
N LEU A 37 18.47 3.02 -0.96
CA LEU A 37 18.90 3.91 0.15
C LEU A 37 19.08 5.37 -0.31
N ALA A 38 19.72 5.57 -1.46
CA ALA A 38 19.95 6.92 -2.00
C ALA A 38 18.62 7.55 -2.46
N LYS A 39 17.76 6.78 -3.14
CA LYS A 39 16.44 7.23 -3.60
C LYS A 39 15.53 7.58 -2.42
N LEU A 40 15.52 6.75 -1.37
CA LEU A 40 14.76 7.02 -0.16
C LEU A 40 15.27 8.28 0.54
N THR A 41 16.60 8.48 0.62
CA THR A 41 17.20 9.68 1.19
C THR A 41 16.75 10.94 0.43
N GLU A 42 16.73 10.89 -0.90
CA GLU A 42 16.23 11.96 -1.75
C GLU A 42 14.73 12.26 -1.50
N ALA A 43 13.90 11.22 -1.46
CA ALA A 43 12.47 11.36 -1.16
C ALA A 43 12.25 11.98 0.23
N ILE A 44 12.98 11.52 1.24
CA ILE A 44 12.92 12.06 2.61
C ILE A 44 13.34 13.53 2.66
N ALA A 45 14.31 13.96 1.86
CA ALA A 45 14.68 15.39 1.81
C ALA A 45 13.50 16.24 1.31
N VAL A 46 12.76 15.79 0.30
CA VAL A 46 11.55 16.46 -0.19
C VAL A 46 10.43 16.43 0.87
N PHE A 47 10.20 15.29 1.51
CA PHE A 47 9.21 15.18 2.58
C PHE A 47 9.55 16.11 3.75
N ASN A 48 10.80 16.18 4.18
CA ASN A 48 11.24 17.05 5.26
C ASN A 48 11.14 18.55 4.92
N ALA A 49 11.14 18.91 3.64
CA ALA A 49 10.89 20.28 3.18
C ALA A 49 9.41 20.65 3.08
N THR A 50 8.50 19.67 3.27
CA THR A 50 7.05 19.85 3.15
C THR A 50 6.39 19.57 4.51
N GLU A 51 5.34 20.32 4.87
CA GLU A 51 4.55 20.00 6.06
C GLU A 51 3.62 18.83 5.74
N LEU A 52 3.86 17.68 6.37
CA LEU A 52 3.10 16.44 6.21
C LEU A 52 2.60 15.94 7.56
N ASP A 53 1.46 15.28 7.58
CA ASP A 53 0.92 14.61 8.76
C ASP A 53 1.67 13.31 9.05
N PHE A 54 2.06 12.57 8.00
CA PHE A 54 2.86 11.34 8.08
C PHE A 54 3.48 10.99 6.73
N VAL A 55 4.32 9.96 6.70
CA VAL A 55 4.79 9.29 5.47
C VAL A 55 4.47 7.81 5.59
N MET A 56 3.79 7.25 4.58
CA MET A 56 3.45 5.82 4.49
C MET A 56 4.33 5.13 3.46
N THR A 57 4.93 4.00 3.84
CA THR A 57 5.55 3.07 2.89
C THR A 57 4.61 1.89 2.64
N LEU A 58 4.28 1.66 1.38
CA LEU A 58 3.27 0.69 0.94
C LEU A 58 3.83 -0.74 0.79
N GLY A 59 4.66 -1.18 1.74
CA GLY A 59 5.23 -2.52 1.79
C GLY A 59 6.50 -2.69 0.97
N ASP A 60 7.04 -3.89 1.03
CA ASP A 60 8.29 -4.26 0.37
C ASP A 60 9.43 -3.28 0.72
N ILE A 61 9.62 -3.08 2.01
CA ILE A 61 10.68 -2.21 2.55
C ILE A 61 12.05 -2.78 2.22
N ILE A 62 12.19 -4.09 2.37
CA ILE A 62 13.36 -4.86 1.96
C ILE A 62 13.03 -5.79 0.80
N ASP A 63 14.04 -6.25 0.04
CA ASP A 63 13.86 -7.33 -0.95
C ASP A 63 14.02 -8.70 -0.29
N ARG A 64 15.03 -8.84 0.57
CA ARG A 64 15.36 -10.07 1.31
C ARG A 64 16.30 -9.78 2.46
N ASP A 65 16.46 -10.77 3.31
CA ASP A 65 17.38 -10.83 4.44
C ASP A 65 17.05 -9.84 5.57
N TRP A 66 16.89 -10.37 6.75
CA TRP A 66 16.59 -9.60 7.96
C TRP A 66 17.54 -8.42 8.18
N LYS A 67 18.81 -8.60 7.81
CA LYS A 67 19.84 -7.57 7.96
C LYS A 67 19.58 -6.33 7.08
N SER A 68 18.84 -6.46 5.99
CA SER A 68 18.49 -5.31 5.13
C SER A 68 17.69 -4.24 5.88
N PHE A 69 16.94 -4.63 6.93
CA PHE A 69 16.29 -3.66 7.81
C PHE A 69 17.30 -2.80 8.59
N ASP A 70 18.49 -3.34 8.95
CA ASP A 70 19.50 -2.58 9.69
C ASP A 70 20.09 -1.43 8.85
N ASP A 71 20.09 -1.57 7.53
CA ASP A 71 20.61 -0.57 6.62
C ASP A 71 19.54 0.48 6.23
N ILE A 72 18.28 0.05 5.99
CA ILE A 72 17.24 0.97 5.48
C ILE A 72 16.52 1.74 6.59
N LEU A 73 16.27 1.15 7.76
CA LEU A 73 15.53 1.82 8.83
C LEU A 73 16.22 3.09 9.35
N PRO A 74 17.56 3.17 9.48
CA PRO A 74 18.23 4.41 9.84
C PRO A 74 17.98 5.56 8.85
N VAL A 75 17.69 5.26 7.57
CA VAL A 75 17.30 6.29 6.59
C VAL A 75 15.92 6.86 6.95
N TYR A 76 14.95 6.00 7.30
CA TYR A 76 13.64 6.44 7.78
C TYR A 76 13.69 7.25 9.08
N GLU A 77 14.67 6.98 9.96
CA GLU A 77 14.86 7.76 11.19
C GLU A 77 15.23 9.22 10.93
N THR A 78 15.66 9.58 9.71
CA THR A 78 15.93 10.97 9.31
C THR A 78 14.66 11.75 8.92
N LEU A 79 13.49 11.11 8.86
CA LEU A 79 12.21 11.78 8.63
C LEU A 79 11.85 12.69 9.83
N ARG A 80 11.42 13.92 9.54
CA ARG A 80 10.81 14.84 10.52
C ARG A 80 9.40 14.39 10.92
N HIS A 81 8.74 13.65 10.03
CA HIS A 81 7.36 13.21 10.14
C HIS A 81 7.30 11.77 10.64
N LYS A 82 6.13 11.36 11.13
CA LYS A 82 5.91 9.98 11.52
C LYS A 82 6.02 9.06 10.30
N ALA A 83 6.95 8.11 10.33
CA ALA A 83 6.98 7.00 9.38
C ALA A 83 5.94 5.96 9.78
N LEU A 84 5.13 5.52 8.82
CA LEU A 84 4.17 4.43 8.94
C LEU A 84 4.46 3.39 7.87
N PHE A 85 4.22 2.13 8.20
CA PHE A 85 4.51 1.01 7.31
C PHE A 85 3.32 0.07 7.19
N LEU A 86 3.26 -0.63 6.08
CA LEU A 86 2.50 -1.85 5.92
C LEU A 86 3.40 -2.93 5.30
N LEU A 87 2.95 -4.17 5.32
CA LEU A 87 3.76 -5.33 4.92
C LEU A 87 3.54 -5.67 3.46
N GLY A 88 4.65 -5.91 2.73
CA GLY A 88 4.65 -6.52 1.41
C GLY A 88 5.19 -7.96 1.44
N ASN A 89 5.21 -8.64 0.30
CA ASN A 89 5.65 -10.03 0.23
C ASN A 89 7.17 -10.17 0.41
N HIS A 90 7.95 -9.23 -0.07
CA HIS A 90 9.41 -9.26 0.08
C HIS A 90 9.87 -9.04 1.52
N ASP A 91 9.10 -8.37 2.36
CA ASP A 91 9.41 -8.19 3.78
C ASP A 91 9.48 -9.54 4.53
N PHE A 92 8.82 -10.57 3.99
CA PHE A 92 8.86 -11.95 4.51
C PHE A 92 9.95 -12.83 3.85
N ALA A 93 10.76 -12.30 2.94
CA ALA A 93 11.90 -13.03 2.38
C ALA A 93 13.09 -13.07 3.37
N VAL A 94 12.81 -13.47 4.59
CA VAL A 94 13.72 -13.59 5.73
C VAL A 94 13.79 -15.04 6.22
N ALA A 95 14.73 -15.37 7.08
CA ALA A 95 14.79 -16.70 7.67
C ALA A 95 13.53 -16.99 8.53
N PRO A 96 13.06 -18.24 8.59
CA PRO A 96 11.78 -18.60 9.22
C PRO A 96 11.61 -18.11 10.65
N GLU A 97 12.68 -18.06 11.44
CA GLU A 97 12.67 -17.56 12.82
C GLU A 97 12.31 -16.07 12.93
N TYR A 98 12.42 -15.29 11.85
CA TYR A 98 12.11 -13.86 11.84
C TYR A 98 10.70 -13.52 11.33
N LEU A 99 9.99 -14.48 10.69
CA LEU A 99 8.68 -14.21 10.07
C LEU A 99 7.69 -13.53 11.03
N GLY A 100 7.62 -14.01 12.27
CA GLY A 100 6.74 -13.43 13.29
C GLY A 100 7.20 -12.07 13.83
N ALA A 101 8.44 -11.66 13.55
CA ALA A 101 9.05 -10.43 14.09
C ALA A 101 9.01 -9.24 13.09
N VAL A 102 8.64 -9.46 11.83
CA VAL A 102 8.72 -8.45 10.76
C VAL A 102 7.93 -7.19 11.11
N ALA A 103 6.65 -7.33 11.49
CA ALA A 103 5.83 -6.18 11.88
C ALA A 103 6.40 -5.41 13.07
N GLY A 104 6.91 -6.14 14.08
CA GLY A 104 7.58 -5.55 15.24
C GLY A 104 8.88 -4.82 14.88
N ARG A 105 9.64 -5.35 13.91
CA ARG A 105 10.87 -4.70 13.40
C ARG A 105 10.59 -3.35 12.75
N LEU A 106 9.45 -3.21 12.09
CA LEU A 106 8.97 -1.96 11.48
C LEU A 106 8.26 -1.03 12.48
N GLY A 107 8.15 -1.42 13.76
CA GLY A 107 7.45 -0.62 14.76
C GLY A 107 5.94 -0.52 14.54
N MET A 108 5.36 -1.45 13.78
CA MET A 108 3.93 -1.49 13.52
C MET A 108 3.16 -1.92 14.77
N PRO A 109 1.97 -1.34 15.04
CA PRO A 109 1.17 -1.71 16.22
C PRO A 109 0.57 -3.12 16.10
N ALA A 110 0.30 -3.57 14.88
CA ALA A 110 -0.16 -4.89 14.50
C ALA A 110 0.13 -5.12 13.00
N ARG A 111 -0.09 -6.33 12.47
CA ARG A 111 0.08 -6.62 11.04
C ARG A 111 -0.92 -5.84 10.17
N TYR A 112 -2.12 -5.62 10.68
CA TYR A 112 -3.13 -4.72 10.13
C TYR A 112 -3.67 -3.82 11.25
N TYR A 113 -3.99 -2.59 10.93
CA TYR A 113 -4.40 -1.58 11.92
C TYR A 113 -5.13 -0.43 11.26
N ASP A 114 -5.76 0.42 12.05
CA ASP A 114 -6.32 1.68 11.58
C ASP A 114 -5.89 2.85 12.46
N PHE A 115 -5.93 4.03 11.89
CA PHE A 115 -5.71 5.30 12.59
C PHE A 115 -6.53 6.42 11.94
N ALA A 116 -6.72 7.52 12.64
CA ALA A 116 -7.48 8.66 12.13
C ALA A 116 -6.71 9.97 12.30
N ILE A 117 -6.91 10.88 11.34
CA ILE A 117 -6.48 12.28 11.39
C ILE A 117 -7.71 13.12 11.09
N GLY A 118 -8.20 13.83 12.09
CA GLY A 118 -9.46 14.56 11.99
C GLY A 118 -10.63 13.65 11.65
N LYS A 119 -11.26 13.87 10.49
CA LYS A 119 -12.38 13.06 9.96
C LYS A 119 -11.95 12.09 8.87
N TRP A 120 -10.66 11.83 8.73
CA TRP A 120 -10.11 10.84 7.82
C TRP A 120 -9.55 9.65 8.59
N ARG A 121 -10.06 8.47 8.27
CA ARG A 121 -9.57 7.19 8.78
C ARG A 121 -8.79 6.47 7.70
N PHE A 122 -7.70 5.87 8.09
CA PHE A 122 -6.82 5.05 7.26
C PHE A 122 -6.89 3.62 7.77
N ALA A 123 -7.40 2.70 6.94
CA ALA A 123 -7.38 1.28 7.24
C ALA A 123 -6.19 0.64 6.51
N VAL A 124 -5.25 0.12 7.27
CA VAL A 124 -3.99 -0.47 6.78
C VAL A 124 -4.13 -1.99 6.78
N LEU A 125 -4.05 -2.60 5.60
CA LEU A 125 -4.25 -4.03 5.40
C LEU A 125 -2.92 -4.79 5.40
N ASP A 126 -2.97 -6.03 5.86
CA ASP A 126 -1.96 -7.05 5.63
C ASP A 126 -2.46 -8.03 4.56
N GLY A 127 -2.16 -7.77 3.30
CA GLY A 127 -2.54 -8.64 2.20
C GLY A 127 -1.76 -9.96 2.16
N SER A 128 -0.72 -10.12 2.99
CA SER A 128 0.06 -11.34 3.16
C SER A 128 -0.45 -12.21 4.33
N ASP A 129 -1.54 -11.83 4.99
CA ASP A 129 -2.07 -12.54 6.17
C ASP A 129 -2.33 -14.03 5.88
N VAL A 130 -2.95 -14.32 4.72
CA VAL A 130 -3.08 -15.67 4.18
C VAL A 130 -2.23 -15.76 2.90
N SER A 131 -1.03 -16.25 3.04
CA SER A 131 -0.07 -16.43 1.94
C SER A 131 0.80 -17.65 2.17
N THR A 132 1.47 -18.15 1.13
CA THR A 132 2.33 -19.34 1.22
C THR A 132 3.72 -19.05 1.80
N PHE A 133 3.99 -17.79 2.22
CA PHE A 133 5.34 -17.32 2.60
C PHE A 133 5.40 -16.52 3.91
N SER A 134 4.29 -15.94 4.38
CA SER A 134 4.32 -15.01 5.53
C SER A 134 4.26 -15.66 6.90
N ALA A 135 4.11 -16.97 6.93
CA ALA A 135 4.07 -17.79 8.15
C ALA A 135 4.87 -19.10 7.95
N PRO A 136 5.27 -19.79 9.04
CA PRO A 136 5.91 -21.10 8.96
C PRO A 136 5.06 -22.13 8.19
N SER A 137 5.70 -23.12 7.59
CA SER A 137 5.03 -24.13 6.75
C SER A 137 3.98 -24.98 7.49
N ASP A 138 4.09 -25.08 8.81
CA ASP A 138 3.17 -25.80 9.70
C ASP A 138 2.06 -24.90 10.30
N ASP A 139 2.05 -23.61 9.98
CA ASP A 139 0.98 -22.70 10.38
C ASP A 139 -0.32 -23.00 9.60
N PRO A 140 -1.48 -23.06 10.26
CA PRO A 140 -2.77 -23.29 9.59
C PRO A 140 -3.06 -22.30 8.43
N ARG A 141 -2.56 -21.06 8.51
CA ARG A 141 -2.71 -20.05 7.45
C ARG A 141 -1.98 -20.45 6.17
N THR A 142 -0.82 -21.10 6.27
CA THR A 142 -0.07 -21.60 5.12
C THR A 142 -0.81 -22.74 4.41
N ALA A 143 -1.48 -23.62 5.16
CA ALA A 143 -2.34 -24.66 4.59
C ALA A 143 -3.55 -24.04 3.87
N LEU A 144 -4.24 -23.09 4.50
CA LEU A 144 -5.35 -22.35 3.91
C LEU A 144 -4.93 -21.59 2.64
N ALA A 145 -3.75 -20.95 2.67
CA ALA A 145 -3.21 -20.25 1.52
C ALA A 145 -2.95 -21.20 0.34
N THR A 146 -2.41 -22.39 0.63
CA THR A 146 -2.16 -23.42 -0.38
C THR A 146 -3.46 -23.88 -1.03
N GLU A 147 -4.50 -24.11 -0.23
CA GLU A 147 -5.85 -24.49 -0.73
C GLU A 147 -6.45 -23.39 -1.62
N ARG A 148 -6.44 -22.14 -1.16
CA ARG A 148 -6.95 -20.98 -1.93
C ARG A 148 -6.21 -20.83 -3.27
N LEU A 149 -4.87 -20.89 -3.25
CA LEU A 149 -4.06 -20.78 -4.46
C LEU A 149 -4.38 -21.90 -5.45
N GLN A 150 -4.50 -23.16 -4.96
CA GLN A 150 -4.84 -24.29 -5.83
C GLN A 150 -6.21 -24.13 -6.48
N ALA A 151 -7.20 -23.64 -5.75
CA ALA A 151 -8.53 -23.35 -6.29
C ALA A 151 -8.47 -22.30 -7.41
N LEU A 152 -7.77 -21.19 -7.18
CA LEU A 152 -7.58 -20.11 -8.17
C LEU A 152 -6.84 -20.60 -9.42
N VAL A 153 -5.80 -21.43 -9.25
CA VAL A 153 -5.09 -22.05 -10.39
C VAL A 153 -6.03 -22.94 -11.20
N ALA A 154 -6.88 -23.74 -10.52
CA ALA A 154 -7.85 -24.61 -11.20
C ALA A 154 -8.91 -23.82 -11.97
N GLU A 155 -9.28 -22.63 -11.50
CA GLU A 155 -10.18 -21.69 -12.16
C GLU A 155 -9.51 -20.88 -13.28
N GLY A 156 -8.18 -20.92 -13.39
CA GLY A 156 -7.41 -20.14 -14.37
C GLY A 156 -7.37 -18.65 -14.04
N ALA A 157 -7.49 -18.29 -12.76
CA ALA A 157 -7.48 -16.89 -12.32
C ALA A 157 -6.12 -16.23 -12.60
N ILE A 158 -6.15 -15.01 -13.17
CA ILE A 158 -4.94 -14.28 -13.57
C ILE A 158 -4.02 -13.97 -12.38
N ASN A 159 -4.61 -13.74 -11.21
CA ASN A 159 -3.93 -13.41 -9.96
C ASN A 159 -3.54 -14.64 -9.11
N ALA A 160 -3.68 -15.86 -9.65
CA ALA A 160 -3.24 -17.11 -9.02
C ALA A 160 -1.70 -17.23 -9.03
N GLN A 161 -1.05 -16.29 -8.37
CA GLN A 161 0.41 -16.18 -8.31
C GLN A 161 0.90 -16.44 -6.88
N THR A 162 2.06 -17.12 -6.74
CA THR A 162 2.61 -17.49 -5.44
C THR A 162 3.12 -16.32 -4.60
N TRP A 163 3.36 -15.17 -5.23
CA TRP A 163 3.78 -13.93 -4.58
C TRP A 163 2.63 -13.06 -4.10
N ASN A 164 1.38 -13.40 -4.44
CA ASN A 164 0.20 -12.74 -3.91
C ASN A 164 -0.29 -13.42 -2.63
N GLY A 165 -1.25 -12.78 -1.98
CA GLY A 165 -1.90 -13.29 -0.77
C GLY A 165 -3.37 -12.88 -0.72
N SER A 166 -3.98 -13.06 0.43
CA SER A 166 -5.37 -12.67 0.70
C SER A 166 -5.56 -12.32 2.18
N LEU A 167 -6.68 -11.70 2.49
CA LEU A 167 -7.08 -11.47 3.87
C LEU A 167 -7.58 -12.78 4.51
N SER A 168 -7.34 -12.94 5.81
CA SER A 168 -8.08 -13.91 6.61
C SER A 168 -9.53 -13.44 6.80
N ASP A 169 -10.42 -14.35 7.17
CA ASP A 169 -11.80 -13.99 7.49
C ASP A 169 -11.87 -13.08 8.74
N GLU A 170 -10.92 -13.22 9.66
CA GLU A 170 -10.78 -12.36 10.83
C GLU A 170 -10.43 -10.92 10.40
N GLN A 171 -9.43 -10.75 9.55
CA GLN A 171 -9.05 -9.42 9.06
C GLN A 171 -10.15 -8.79 8.18
N PHE A 172 -10.82 -9.60 7.37
CA PHE A 172 -11.93 -9.12 6.55
C PHE A 172 -13.10 -8.61 7.41
N GLU A 173 -13.47 -9.32 8.48
CA GLU A 173 -14.51 -8.87 9.39
C GLU A 173 -14.06 -7.64 10.18
N TRP A 174 -12.79 -7.55 10.59
CA TRP A 174 -12.22 -6.35 11.17
C TRP A 174 -12.34 -5.15 10.21
N LEU A 175 -11.97 -5.31 8.94
CA LEU A 175 -12.10 -4.24 7.94
C LEU A 175 -13.55 -3.77 7.82
N LYS A 176 -14.50 -4.69 7.79
CA LYS A 176 -15.92 -4.36 7.76
C LYS A 176 -16.34 -3.55 8.98
N GLN A 177 -15.91 -3.93 10.19
CA GLN A 177 -16.19 -3.20 11.43
C GLN A 177 -15.57 -1.79 11.41
N VAL A 178 -14.36 -1.63 10.87
CA VAL A 178 -13.73 -0.32 10.67
C VAL A 178 -14.59 0.56 9.75
N MET A 179 -15.08 0.00 8.63
CA MET A 179 -15.93 0.72 7.68
C MET A 179 -17.28 1.12 8.30
N GLU A 180 -17.94 0.22 9.01
CA GLU A 180 -19.21 0.45 9.72
C GLU A 180 -19.06 1.57 10.77
N LYS A 181 -17.98 1.49 11.56
CA LYS A 181 -17.67 2.51 12.57
C LYS A 181 -17.42 3.87 11.92
N ALA A 182 -16.58 3.94 10.90
CA ALA A 182 -16.25 5.16 10.19
C ALA A 182 -17.50 5.80 9.57
N GLN A 183 -18.38 5.00 8.97
CA GLN A 183 -19.65 5.50 8.42
C GLN A 183 -20.57 6.07 9.49
N THR A 184 -20.65 5.43 10.64
CA THR A 184 -21.43 5.89 11.80
C THR A 184 -20.86 7.21 12.37
N ASP A 185 -19.55 7.33 12.46
CA ASP A 185 -18.84 8.49 13.01
C ASP A 185 -18.73 9.66 11.99
N GLY A 186 -19.20 9.46 10.76
CA GLY A 186 -19.12 10.45 9.68
C GLY A 186 -17.69 10.74 9.26
N GLU A 187 -16.84 9.72 9.26
CA GLU A 187 -15.46 9.76 8.78
C GLU A 187 -15.37 9.36 7.31
N ALA A 188 -14.36 9.85 6.60
CA ALA A 188 -13.96 9.39 5.28
C ALA A 188 -12.88 8.31 5.45
N VAL A 189 -12.89 7.24 4.63
CA VAL A 189 -11.94 6.14 4.74
C VAL A 189 -11.08 6.03 3.50
N LEU A 190 -9.76 6.06 3.67
CA LEU A 190 -8.78 5.62 2.69
C LEU A 190 -8.20 4.28 3.14
N VAL A 191 -8.26 3.28 2.26
CA VAL A 191 -7.69 1.95 2.53
C VAL A 191 -6.31 1.87 1.92
N LEU A 192 -5.34 1.39 2.68
CA LEU A 192 -3.94 1.24 2.29
C LEU A 192 -3.59 -0.25 2.34
N GLY A 193 -3.05 -0.77 1.27
CA GLY A 193 -2.59 -2.15 1.17
C GLY A 193 -1.31 -2.24 0.36
N HIS A 194 -0.66 -3.41 0.35
CA HIS A 194 0.46 -3.62 -0.55
C HIS A 194 -0.03 -4.03 -1.94
N TYR A 195 -0.89 -5.03 -2.02
CA TYR A 195 -1.37 -5.59 -3.28
C TYR A 195 -2.50 -4.78 -3.89
N PRO A 196 -2.54 -4.63 -5.22
CA PRO A 196 -3.70 -4.11 -5.91
C PRO A 196 -4.93 -5.02 -5.70
N VAL A 197 -6.11 -4.43 -5.88
CA VAL A 197 -7.38 -5.17 -5.98
C VAL A 197 -8.09 -4.84 -7.29
N PHE A 198 -7.80 -3.68 -7.89
CA PHE A 198 -8.39 -3.21 -9.14
C PHE A 198 -7.42 -2.23 -9.86
N PRO A 199 -7.39 -2.19 -11.22
CA PRO A 199 -8.02 -3.11 -12.20
C PRO A 199 -7.48 -4.54 -12.13
N ALA A 200 -8.21 -5.52 -12.68
CA ALA A 200 -7.81 -6.92 -12.67
C ALA A 200 -6.46 -7.13 -13.38
N ASN A 201 -5.50 -7.72 -12.69
CA ASN A 201 -4.17 -8.07 -13.21
C ASN A 201 -3.53 -9.19 -12.37
N SER A 202 -2.36 -9.67 -12.79
CA SER A 202 -1.67 -10.77 -12.12
C SER A 202 -1.13 -10.46 -10.72
N HIS A 203 -1.03 -9.18 -10.34
CA HIS A 203 -0.53 -8.75 -9.04
C HIS A 203 -1.66 -8.53 -8.01
N ASN A 204 -2.92 -8.72 -8.41
CA ASN A 204 -4.03 -8.49 -7.50
C ASN A 204 -4.06 -9.52 -6.37
N MET A 205 -4.51 -9.05 -5.21
CA MET A 205 -4.84 -9.93 -4.07
C MET A 205 -5.78 -11.04 -4.51
N TRP A 206 -5.65 -12.25 -3.97
CA TRP A 206 -6.45 -13.42 -4.39
C TRP A 206 -7.96 -13.21 -4.22
N ASP A 207 -8.37 -12.49 -3.19
CA ASP A 207 -9.76 -12.19 -2.85
C ASP A 207 -10.18 -10.75 -3.20
N SER A 208 -9.57 -10.17 -4.24
CA SER A 208 -9.77 -8.78 -4.66
C SER A 208 -11.24 -8.42 -4.90
N GLU A 209 -12.03 -9.29 -5.54
CA GLU A 209 -13.45 -9.03 -5.78
C GLU A 209 -14.27 -8.91 -4.49
N ARG A 210 -13.97 -9.77 -3.50
CA ARG A 210 -14.59 -9.73 -2.18
C ARG A 210 -14.30 -8.41 -1.47
N ILE A 211 -13.05 -7.92 -1.57
CA ILE A 211 -12.63 -6.65 -0.97
C ILE A 211 -13.29 -5.47 -1.68
N ILE A 212 -13.29 -5.44 -3.01
CA ILE A 212 -13.96 -4.39 -3.79
C ILE A 212 -15.44 -4.32 -3.41
N GLY A 213 -16.13 -5.47 -3.37
CA GLY A 213 -17.55 -5.55 -3.02
C GLY A 213 -17.84 -5.00 -1.62
N LEU A 214 -16.97 -5.29 -0.64
CA LEU A 214 -17.08 -4.72 0.71
C LEU A 214 -16.92 -3.20 0.66
N LEU A 215 -15.80 -2.72 0.13
CA LEU A 215 -15.41 -1.30 0.19
C LEU A 215 -16.40 -0.40 -0.54
N THR A 216 -16.82 -0.79 -1.74
CA THR A 216 -17.76 0.01 -2.55
C THR A 216 -19.18 0.04 -1.97
N GLY A 217 -19.53 -0.90 -1.09
CA GLY A 217 -20.78 -0.90 -0.33
C GLY A 217 -20.90 0.23 0.69
N PHE A 218 -19.79 0.88 1.08
CA PHE A 218 -19.79 1.94 2.08
C PHE A 218 -19.66 3.33 1.48
N ALA A 219 -20.55 4.24 1.87
CA ALA A 219 -20.53 5.63 1.41
C ALA A 219 -19.30 6.42 1.93
N CYS A 220 -18.71 5.99 3.04
CA CYS A 220 -17.51 6.60 3.62
C CYS A 220 -16.21 6.26 2.87
N PHE A 221 -16.17 5.22 2.03
CA PHE A 221 -15.00 4.82 1.25
C PHE A 221 -14.60 5.91 0.24
N ARG A 222 -13.32 6.31 0.23
CA ARG A 222 -12.79 7.37 -0.63
C ARG A 222 -11.70 6.90 -1.57
N GLY A 223 -11.15 5.70 -1.38
CA GLY A 223 -10.16 5.13 -2.29
C GLY A 223 -9.31 4.04 -1.66
N TYR A 224 -8.60 3.34 -2.52
CA TYR A 224 -7.66 2.27 -2.18
C TYR A 224 -6.30 2.59 -2.80
N PHE A 225 -5.24 2.63 -1.99
CA PHE A 225 -3.87 2.93 -2.42
C PHE A 225 -2.95 1.77 -2.11
N CYS A 226 -2.12 1.38 -3.07
CA CYS A 226 -1.24 0.21 -2.95
C CYS A 226 0.05 0.35 -3.77
N GLY A 227 0.94 -0.65 -3.64
CA GLY A 227 2.18 -0.83 -4.40
C GLY A 227 2.17 -2.14 -5.20
N HIS A 228 3.22 -2.95 -5.06
CA HIS A 228 3.40 -4.31 -5.58
C HIS A 228 3.52 -4.41 -7.11
N ASN A 229 2.64 -3.82 -7.87
CA ASN A 229 2.79 -3.70 -9.32
C ASN A 229 3.60 -2.45 -9.65
N HIS A 230 4.91 -2.62 -9.82
CA HIS A 230 5.88 -1.53 -9.95
C HIS A 230 5.66 -0.59 -11.13
N GLU A 231 4.89 -1.02 -12.15
CA GLU A 231 4.54 -0.16 -13.28
C GLU A 231 3.51 0.91 -12.91
N GLY A 232 2.87 0.73 -11.75
CA GLY A 232 1.74 1.56 -11.35
C GLY A 232 0.47 1.21 -12.11
N ASN A 233 -0.67 1.60 -11.58
CA ASN A 233 -1.96 1.45 -12.24
C ASN A 233 -2.99 2.41 -11.64
N PHE A 234 -4.07 2.64 -12.38
CA PHE A 234 -5.20 3.44 -11.92
C PHE A 234 -6.51 2.89 -12.49
N GLY A 235 -7.53 2.90 -11.67
CA GLY A 235 -8.88 2.60 -12.09
C GLY A 235 -9.90 3.12 -11.09
N GLU A 236 -11.16 3.11 -11.47
CA GLU A 236 -12.28 3.56 -10.63
C GLU A 236 -13.41 2.52 -10.65
N VAL A 237 -14.00 2.29 -9.48
CA VAL A 237 -15.25 1.53 -9.35
C VAL A 237 -16.27 2.46 -8.68
N ASP A 238 -17.37 2.73 -9.38
CA ASP A 238 -18.42 3.66 -8.92
C ASP A 238 -17.88 5.04 -8.51
N GLY A 239 -16.91 5.56 -9.28
CA GLY A 239 -16.24 6.85 -9.01
C GLY A 239 -15.35 6.86 -7.78
N ARG A 240 -14.92 5.69 -7.30
CA ARG A 240 -13.96 5.53 -6.20
C ARG A 240 -12.63 5.05 -6.74
N PRO A 241 -11.52 5.75 -6.45
CA PRO A 241 -10.22 5.47 -7.03
C PRO A 241 -9.55 4.25 -6.39
N PHE A 242 -8.86 3.50 -7.24
CA PHE A 242 -7.89 2.48 -6.89
C PHE A 242 -6.57 2.87 -7.55
N VAL A 243 -5.57 3.18 -6.75
CA VAL A 243 -4.28 3.71 -7.22
C VAL A 243 -3.18 2.74 -6.80
N THR A 244 -2.44 2.24 -7.79
CA THR A 244 -1.20 1.51 -7.57
C THR A 244 -0.03 2.44 -7.85
N PHE A 245 0.80 2.69 -6.85
CA PHE A 245 2.00 3.51 -6.98
C PHE A 245 3.16 2.70 -7.56
N LYS A 246 4.03 3.37 -8.31
CA LYS A 246 5.21 2.75 -8.93
C LYS A 246 6.26 2.37 -7.91
N GLY A 247 6.95 1.24 -8.15
CA GLY A 247 7.99 0.73 -7.27
C GLY A 247 9.27 1.56 -7.29
N MET A 248 9.77 1.96 -6.11
CA MET A 248 10.99 2.76 -5.98
C MET A 248 12.25 1.99 -6.40
N VAL A 249 12.28 0.67 -6.26
CA VAL A 249 13.45 -0.16 -6.58
C VAL A 249 13.82 -0.15 -8.06
N ASP A 250 12.84 0.10 -8.93
CA ASP A 250 13.05 0.07 -10.37
C ASP A 250 13.87 1.27 -10.84
N THR A 251 14.64 1.05 -11.89
CA THR A 251 15.59 1.97 -12.52
C THR A 251 16.80 2.32 -11.64
N ALA A 252 17.94 2.61 -12.29
CA ALA A 252 19.17 2.94 -11.59
C ALA A 252 19.15 4.36 -10.99
N ASP A 253 18.60 5.32 -11.72
CA ASP A 253 18.80 6.74 -11.47
C ASP A 253 17.51 7.54 -11.30
N GLU A 254 16.38 7.07 -11.85
CA GLU A 254 15.09 7.73 -11.68
C GLU A 254 14.41 7.27 -10.40
N ASN A 255 13.98 8.22 -9.59
CA ASN A 255 13.23 7.97 -8.37
C ASN A 255 11.73 7.85 -8.63
N THR A 256 10.97 7.43 -7.63
CA THR A 256 9.51 7.49 -7.63
C THR A 256 8.98 7.55 -6.20
N PHE A 257 8.15 8.54 -5.93
CA PHE A 257 7.42 8.74 -4.67
C PHE A 257 6.33 9.80 -4.91
N ALA A 258 5.45 10.01 -3.94
CA ALA A 258 4.38 11.00 -4.09
C ALA A 258 4.12 11.78 -2.80
N ILE A 259 3.52 12.97 -2.94
CA ILE A 259 2.84 13.69 -1.87
C ILE A 259 1.35 13.73 -2.20
N VAL A 260 0.55 13.21 -1.30
CA VAL A 260 -0.91 13.20 -1.40
C VAL A 260 -1.46 14.35 -0.58
N THR A 261 -2.26 15.19 -1.20
CA THR A 261 -2.97 16.31 -0.56
C THR A 261 -4.47 16.06 -0.64
N VAL A 262 -5.13 16.06 0.51
CA VAL A 262 -6.56 15.80 0.61
C VAL A 262 -7.29 17.13 0.83
N PHE A 263 -8.27 17.38 0.00
CA PHE A 263 -9.20 18.49 0.09
C PHE A 263 -10.63 18.00 0.40
N LYS A 264 -11.56 18.90 0.54
CA LYS A 264 -12.95 18.56 0.83
C LYS A 264 -13.63 17.77 -0.29
N ASP A 265 -13.25 18.04 -1.54
CA ASP A 265 -13.90 17.55 -2.76
C ASP A 265 -13.00 16.68 -3.64
N ARG A 266 -11.71 16.54 -3.30
CA ARG A 266 -10.73 15.82 -4.12
C ARG A 266 -9.50 15.36 -3.33
N ILE A 267 -8.77 14.44 -3.94
CA ILE A 267 -7.40 14.09 -3.60
C ILE A 267 -6.50 14.54 -4.76
N GLU A 268 -5.40 15.20 -4.42
CA GLU A 268 -4.33 15.52 -5.37
C GLU A 268 -3.10 14.67 -5.04
N ILE A 269 -2.62 13.92 -6.01
CA ILE A 269 -1.37 13.16 -5.93
C ILE A 269 -0.32 13.94 -6.71
N GLY A 270 0.65 14.52 -6.02
CA GLY A 270 1.83 15.13 -6.62
C GLY A 270 2.92 14.08 -6.76
N GLY A 271 3.08 13.52 -7.96
CA GLY A 271 4.09 12.51 -8.25
C GLY A 271 5.47 13.12 -8.50
N PHE A 272 6.51 12.40 -8.09
CA PHE A 272 7.92 12.74 -8.29
C PHE A 272 8.61 11.63 -9.09
N GLY A 273 9.56 12.04 -9.95
CA GLY A 273 10.27 11.13 -10.83
C GLY A 273 9.33 10.41 -11.78
N ARG A 274 9.27 9.06 -11.71
CA ARG A 274 8.42 8.25 -12.56
C ARG A 274 6.95 8.21 -12.12
N GLU A 275 6.60 8.68 -10.91
CA GLU A 275 5.23 8.66 -10.43
C GLU A 275 4.38 9.72 -11.13
N GLU A 276 3.16 9.38 -11.45
CA GLU A 276 2.23 10.26 -12.15
C GLU A 276 1.47 11.17 -11.18
N SER A 277 1.36 12.45 -11.53
CA SER A 277 0.48 13.36 -10.82
C SER A 277 -0.98 13.18 -11.25
N ARG A 278 -1.91 13.18 -10.29
CA ARG A 278 -3.35 12.98 -10.52
C ARG A 278 -4.19 13.91 -9.66
N VAL A 279 -5.32 14.33 -10.18
CA VAL A 279 -6.40 14.97 -9.41
C VAL A 279 -7.63 14.08 -9.48
N ILE A 280 -8.10 13.62 -8.34
CA ILE A 280 -9.20 12.66 -8.21
C ILE A 280 -10.31 13.35 -7.44
N HIS A 281 -11.40 13.69 -8.14
CA HIS A 281 -12.56 14.32 -7.51
C HIS A 281 -13.48 13.29 -6.85
N PHE A 282 -13.95 13.58 -5.65
CA PHE A 282 -14.98 12.75 -5.01
C PHE A 282 -16.30 12.97 -5.75
N GLY A 283 -16.72 11.96 -6.50
CA GLY A 283 -17.76 12.11 -7.50
C GLY A 283 -19.06 12.71 -6.96
N VAL A 284 -19.49 13.74 -7.64
CA VAL A 284 -20.92 13.95 -7.90
C VAL A 284 -21.33 12.76 -8.75
N ARG A 285 -22.25 11.90 -8.28
CA ARG A 285 -22.87 10.88 -9.13
C ARG A 285 -23.29 11.57 -10.41
N SER A 286 -22.66 11.22 -11.54
CA SER A 286 -23.17 11.60 -12.84
C SER A 286 -24.60 11.06 -12.88
N ALA A 287 -25.59 11.93 -12.87
CA ALA A 287 -26.95 11.53 -13.15
C ALA A 287 -26.91 10.89 -14.53
N VAL A 288 -27.16 9.60 -14.60
CA VAL A 288 -27.38 8.92 -15.88
C VAL A 288 -28.54 9.65 -16.52
N PRO A 289 -28.39 10.22 -17.72
CA PRO A 289 -29.54 10.77 -18.44
C PRO A 289 -30.49 9.60 -18.72
N THR A 290 -31.71 9.70 -18.23
CA THR A 290 -32.83 8.79 -18.54
C THR A 290 -33.18 8.84 -20.03
#